data_088ac48fd2fc5abb24ce948c3c6f1485
#
_entry.id   088ac48fd2fc5abb24ce948c3c6f1485
#
_cell.length_a   1.000
_cell.length_b   1.000
_cell.length_c   1.000
_cell.angle_alpha   90.00
_cell.angle_beta   90.00
_cell.angle_gamma   90.00
#
_symmetry.space_group_name_H-M   'P 1'
#
loop_
_entity.id
_entity.type
_entity.pdbx_description
1 polymer ?
#
loop_
_entity_poly.entity_id
_entity_poly.type
_entity_poly.pdbx_seq_one_letter_code
_entity_poly.pdbx_strand_id
1 'polypeptide(L)'
;STQRLTYQQVDRFLKGHTKDIKPEVMPLLNDMNKLARIIEKRRDRQGMLHLDLPETELVFDEAGRVVDGQPADNSYPHTIIEMFMVEANEAVATVLDSNNIPVMRRVHPEPDTFTLRNLAELVRSLGLSLPRLPDRASLQQLLGAVKGTDSSLAINLVVLRSMEKAQYSPLHIGHYALASELYGHFTSPIRRYADLLVHRALDCYLRGNLEAGHDWMPDNQQLADIGRHITFTEERAADSERELKTVLILQMLADKVGQDMDCVVTGLTNFGIFVQSRKLGIEGLVQLADLGPDQWQYNPKH
;
A
#
# COMPACT_ATOMS: atom_id res chain seq x y z
N SER A 1 -25.70 1.78 -15.12
CA SER A 1 -25.10 2.95 -14.43
C SER A 1 -25.55 4.23 -15.10
N THR A 2 -25.89 5.26 -14.32
CA THR A 2 -26.37 6.54 -14.82
C THR A 2 -25.23 7.34 -15.49
N GLN A 3 -24.03 7.24 -14.92
CA GLN A 3 -22.83 7.89 -15.47
C GLN A 3 -21.56 7.12 -15.03
N ARG A 4 -20.61 6.95 -15.96
CA ARG A 4 -19.26 6.51 -15.65
C ARG A 4 -18.38 7.73 -15.44
N LEU A 5 -17.62 7.77 -14.34
CA LEU A 5 -16.78 8.90 -13.96
C LEU A 5 -15.32 8.45 -13.81
N THR A 6 -14.39 9.37 -14.06
CA THR A 6 -12.97 9.21 -13.70
C THR A 6 -12.70 9.85 -12.35
N TYR A 7 -11.62 9.46 -11.69
CA TYR A 7 -11.18 10.07 -10.44
C TYR A 7 -10.97 11.58 -10.57
N GLN A 8 -10.38 12.02 -11.67
CA GLN A 8 -10.15 13.44 -11.96
C GLN A 8 -11.45 14.24 -12.13
N GLN A 9 -12.50 13.65 -12.72
CA GLN A 9 -13.82 14.31 -12.82
C GLN A 9 -14.44 14.47 -11.43
N VAL A 10 -14.34 13.43 -10.58
CA VAL A 10 -14.86 13.52 -9.21
C VAL A 10 -14.04 14.47 -8.36
N ASP A 11 -12.72 14.53 -8.51
CA ASP A 11 -11.86 15.48 -7.82
C ASP A 11 -12.23 16.94 -8.18
N ARG A 12 -12.41 17.23 -9.47
CA ARG A 12 -12.89 18.54 -9.92
C ARG A 12 -14.26 18.88 -9.35
N PHE A 13 -15.17 17.91 -9.29
CA PHE A 13 -16.48 18.12 -8.69
C PHE A 13 -16.38 18.46 -7.20
N LEU A 14 -15.56 17.71 -6.43
CA LEU A 14 -15.36 17.99 -5.01
C LEU A 14 -14.70 19.37 -4.74
N LYS A 15 -14.00 19.90 -5.73
CA LYS A 15 -13.44 21.27 -5.76
C LYS A 15 -14.40 22.33 -6.28
N GLY A 16 -15.66 21.97 -6.57
CA GLY A 16 -16.72 22.90 -6.97
C GLY A 16 -17.00 23.01 -8.49
N HIS A 17 -16.35 22.20 -9.33
CA HIS A 17 -16.56 22.19 -10.78
C HIS A 17 -17.61 21.14 -11.18
N THR A 18 -18.83 21.56 -11.48
CA THR A 18 -19.99 20.66 -11.68
C THR A 18 -20.27 20.27 -13.13
N LYS A 19 -19.61 20.88 -14.12
CA LYS A 19 -19.94 20.75 -15.55
C LYS A 19 -19.92 19.31 -16.09
N ASP A 20 -19.05 18.47 -15.55
CA ASP A 20 -18.83 17.10 -16.04
C ASP A 20 -19.71 16.06 -15.34
N ILE A 21 -20.55 16.47 -14.38
CA ILE A 21 -21.36 15.57 -13.55
C ILE A 21 -22.84 15.85 -13.77
N LYS A 22 -23.60 14.77 -14.04
CA LYS A 22 -25.05 14.86 -14.14
C LYS A 22 -25.67 15.29 -12.80
N PRO A 23 -26.68 16.19 -12.81
CA PRO A 23 -27.30 16.70 -11.57
C PRO A 23 -27.80 15.60 -10.63
N GLU A 24 -28.36 14.52 -11.16
CA GLU A 24 -28.86 13.38 -10.41
C GLU A 24 -27.75 12.57 -9.70
N VAL A 25 -26.49 12.68 -10.14
CA VAL A 25 -25.33 11.96 -9.54
C VAL A 25 -24.66 12.78 -8.43
N MET A 26 -24.78 14.11 -8.47
CA MET A 26 -24.13 15.00 -7.51
C MET A 26 -24.47 14.71 -6.03
N PRO A 27 -25.74 14.48 -5.64
CA PRO A 27 -26.06 14.16 -4.25
C PRO A 27 -25.36 12.88 -3.77
N LEU A 28 -25.35 11.84 -4.61
CA LEU A 28 -24.68 10.57 -4.29
C LEU A 28 -23.18 10.76 -4.05
N LEU A 29 -22.48 11.52 -4.91
CA LEU A 29 -21.05 11.81 -4.74
C LEU A 29 -20.76 12.58 -3.46
N ASN A 30 -21.61 13.54 -3.10
CA ASN A 30 -21.49 14.29 -1.86
C ASN A 30 -21.69 13.37 -0.64
N ASP A 31 -22.67 12.46 -0.68
CA ASP A 31 -22.91 11.52 0.42
C ASP A 31 -21.80 10.47 0.53
N MET A 32 -21.28 9.97 -0.60
CA MET A 32 -20.09 9.11 -0.61
C MET A 32 -18.89 9.84 0.02
N ASN A 33 -18.63 11.09 -0.35
CA ASN A 33 -17.54 11.87 0.24
C ASN A 33 -17.72 12.04 1.76
N LYS A 34 -18.94 12.39 2.24
CA LYS A 34 -19.22 12.51 3.68
C LYS A 34 -18.99 11.18 4.41
N LEU A 35 -19.52 10.10 3.88
CA LEU A 35 -19.42 8.77 4.49
C LEU A 35 -17.96 8.30 4.51
N ALA A 36 -17.22 8.46 3.42
CA ALA A 36 -15.80 8.10 3.37
C ALA A 36 -14.98 8.82 4.45
N ARG A 37 -15.22 10.12 4.67
CA ARG A 37 -14.56 10.89 5.76
C ARG A 37 -14.92 10.39 7.16
N ILE A 38 -16.13 9.89 7.36
CA ILE A 38 -16.55 9.28 8.63
C ILE A 38 -15.81 7.96 8.85
N ILE A 39 -15.75 7.13 7.81
CA ILE A 39 -15.02 5.86 7.82
C ILE A 39 -13.53 6.10 8.10
N GLU A 40 -12.89 6.98 7.34
CA GLU A 40 -11.48 7.36 7.49
C GLU A 40 -11.18 7.77 8.94
N LYS A 41 -11.93 8.72 9.50
CA LYS A 41 -11.76 9.14 10.90
C LYS A 41 -11.95 8.01 11.92
N ARG A 42 -12.86 7.07 11.66
CA ARG A 42 -13.06 5.91 12.52
C ARG A 42 -11.83 4.99 12.43
N ARG A 43 -11.35 4.71 11.21
CA ARG A 43 -10.16 3.88 10.96
C ARG A 43 -8.91 4.48 11.58
N ASP A 44 -8.72 5.79 11.48
CA ASP A 44 -7.63 6.51 12.15
C ASP A 44 -7.65 6.30 13.66
N ARG A 45 -8.84 6.41 14.29
CA ARG A 45 -8.99 6.16 15.72
C ARG A 45 -8.72 4.71 16.13
N GLN A 46 -8.98 3.77 15.24
CA GLN A 46 -8.67 2.35 15.42
C GLN A 46 -7.18 2.04 15.24
N GLY A 47 -6.42 3.00 14.70
CA GLY A 47 -4.97 2.88 14.51
C GLY A 47 -4.56 2.40 13.11
N MET A 48 -5.38 2.60 12.07
CA MET A 48 -4.97 2.37 10.69
C MET A 48 -3.73 3.20 10.37
N LEU A 49 -2.72 2.58 9.75
CA LEU A 49 -1.49 3.24 9.34
C LEU A 49 -1.62 3.72 7.89
N HIS A 50 -1.28 4.99 7.67
CA HIS A 50 -1.21 5.60 6.33
C HIS A 50 0.24 5.89 6.01
N LEU A 51 0.78 5.21 5.00
CA LEU A 51 2.12 5.48 4.47
C LEU A 51 2.01 6.47 3.30
N ASP A 52 2.75 7.57 3.42
CA ASP A 52 2.83 8.59 2.36
C ASP A 52 4.06 8.31 1.49
N LEU A 53 3.88 7.40 0.54
CA LEU A 53 4.90 6.99 -0.42
C LEU A 53 4.48 7.46 -1.82
N PRO A 54 5.24 8.39 -2.42
CA PRO A 54 4.93 8.86 -3.76
C PRO A 54 5.13 7.74 -4.78
N GLU A 55 4.09 7.47 -5.55
CA GLU A 55 4.17 6.60 -6.72
C GLU A 55 4.48 7.44 -7.96
N THR A 56 5.30 6.88 -8.86
CA THR A 56 5.63 7.50 -10.13
C THR A 56 4.94 6.75 -11.26
N GLU A 57 4.19 7.44 -12.08
CA GLU A 57 3.68 6.97 -13.36
C GLU A 57 4.65 7.33 -14.47
N LEU A 58 4.89 6.39 -15.39
CA LEU A 58 5.74 6.63 -16.55
C LEU A 58 4.95 7.31 -17.66
N VAL A 59 5.54 8.35 -18.25
CA VAL A 59 4.99 9.08 -19.40
C VAL A 59 5.60 8.49 -20.67
N PHE A 60 4.75 8.08 -21.60
CA PHE A 60 5.15 7.50 -22.88
C PHE A 60 4.93 8.46 -24.03
N ASP A 61 5.84 8.43 -25.02
CA ASP A 61 5.63 9.09 -26.29
C ASP A 61 4.71 8.26 -27.23
N GLU A 62 4.42 8.79 -28.43
CA GLU A 62 3.57 8.12 -29.43
C GLU A 62 4.19 6.80 -29.93
N ALA A 63 5.50 6.62 -29.80
CA ALA A 63 6.22 5.40 -30.14
C ALA A 63 6.28 4.36 -28.99
N GLY A 64 5.67 4.66 -27.84
CA GLY A 64 5.66 3.80 -26.67
C GLY A 64 6.97 3.80 -25.87
N ARG A 65 7.84 4.79 -26.05
CA ARG A 65 9.07 4.96 -25.27
C ARG A 65 8.81 5.85 -24.05
N VAL A 66 9.42 5.51 -22.92
CA VAL A 66 9.34 6.35 -21.73
C VAL A 66 10.14 7.63 -21.95
N VAL A 67 9.51 8.78 -21.74
CA VAL A 67 10.11 10.13 -21.93
C VAL A 67 10.22 10.89 -20.60
N ASP A 68 9.37 10.59 -19.63
CA ASP A 68 9.39 11.23 -18.30
C ASP A 68 8.70 10.36 -17.24
N GLY A 69 8.78 10.78 -15.97
CA GLY A 69 7.98 10.30 -14.86
C GLY A 69 7.19 11.45 -14.26
N GLN A 70 5.95 11.17 -13.87
CA GLN A 70 5.09 12.11 -13.16
C GLN A 70 4.53 11.47 -11.88
N PRO A 71 4.20 12.27 -10.86
CA PRO A 71 3.51 11.73 -9.69
C PRO A 71 2.19 11.08 -10.09
N ALA A 72 1.88 9.91 -9.51
CA ALA A 72 0.58 9.28 -9.66
C ALA A 72 -0.54 10.15 -9.07
N ASP A 73 -1.75 10.00 -9.60
CA ASP A 73 -2.93 10.71 -9.10
C ASP A 73 -3.35 10.14 -7.73
N ASN A 74 -3.02 10.84 -6.65
CA ASN A 74 -3.39 10.54 -5.27
C ASN A 74 -4.55 11.45 -4.78
N SER A 75 -5.41 11.92 -5.69
CA SER A 75 -6.55 12.77 -5.33
C SER A 75 -7.55 12.04 -4.42
N TYR A 76 -8.29 12.79 -3.62
CA TYR A 76 -9.18 12.25 -2.57
C TYR A 76 -10.25 11.24 -3.05
N PRO A 77 -10.76 11.28 -4.30
CA PRO A 77 -11.64 10.23 -4.83
C PRO A 77 -11.07 8.80 -4.75
N HIS A 78 -9.74 8.63 -4.81
CA HIS A 78 -9.11 7.33 -4.58
C HIS A 78 -9.34 6.85 -3.14
N THR A 79 -9.16 7.73 -2.15
CA THR A 79 -9.45 7.45 -0.74
C THR A 79 -10.93 7.11 -0.51
N ILE A 80 -11.86 7.80 -1.21
CA ILE A 80 -13.29 7.46 -1.12
C ILE A 80 -13.52 5.99 -1.49
N ILE A 81 -13.00 5.56 -2.64
CA ILE A 81 -13.17 4.17 -3.09
C ILE A 81 -12.43 3.19 -2.17
N GLU A 82 -11.21 3.52 -1.74
CA GLU A 82 -10.44 2.72 -0.79
C GLU A 82 -11.23 2.45 0.50
N MET A 83 -11.79 3.49 1.13
CA MET A 83 -12.57 3.34 2.35
C MET A 83 -13.78 2.41 2.17
N PHE A 84 -14.52 2.56 1.09
CA PHE A 84 -15.64 1.66 0.78
C PHE A 84 -15.18 0.22 0.51
N MET A 85 -14.05 0.04 -0.19
CA MET A 85 -13.48 -1.28 -0.45
C MET A 85 -13.02 -1.97 0.84
N VAL A 86 -12.36 -1.24 1.74
CA VAL A 86 -11.92 -1.78 3.04
C VAL A 86 -13.12 -2.20 3.87
N GLU A 87 -14.18 -1.37 3.95
CA GLU A 87 -15.41 -1.71 4.68
C GLU A 87 -16.11 -2.96 4.11
N ALA A 88 -16.25 -3.04 2.77
CA ALA A 88 -16.87 -4.19 2.13
C ALA A 88 -16.07 -5.49 2.37
N ASN A 89 -14.74 -5.40 2.27
CA ASN A 89 -13.83 -6.51 2.52
C ASN A 89 -13.96 -7.04 3.96
N GLU A 90 -13.97 -6.14 4.94
CA GLU A 90 -14.09 -6.49 6.36
C GLU A 90 -15.49 -7.03 6.70
N ALA A 91 -16.55 -6.40 6.17
CA ALA A 91 -17.92 -6.85 6.40
C ALA A 91 -18.15 -8.28 5.88
N VAL A 92 -17.68 -8.60 4.67
CA VAL A 92 -17.81 -9.95 4.11
C VAL A 92 -16.97 -10.95 4.89
N ALA A 93 -15.73 -10.61 5.24
CA ALA A 93 -14.87 -11.46 6.07
C ALA A 93 -15.54 -11.77 7.43
N THR A 94 -16.16 -10.76 8.06
CA THR A 94 -16.87 -10.91 9.34
C THR A 94 -18.10 -11.81 9.21
N VAL A 95 -18.91 -11.65 8.16
CA VAL A 95 -20.08 -12.49 7.93
C VAL A 95 -19.70 -13.96 7.77
N LEU A 96 -18.68 -14.25 6.95
CA LEU A 96 -18.23 -15.62 6.71
C LEU A 96 -17.60 -16.23 7.97
N ASP A 97 -16.80 -15.47 8.71
CA ASP A 97 -16.21 -15.89 9.97
C ASP A 97 -17.25 -16.22 11.04
N SER A 98 -18.23 -15.33 11.25
CA SER A 98 -19.30 -15.50 12.23
C SER A 98 -20.19 -16.72 11.96
N ASN A 99 -20.17 -17.24 10.74
CA ASN A 99 -20.88 -18.45 10.33
C ASN A 99 -19.96 -19.68 10.23
N ASN A 100 -18.71 -19.59 10.71
CA ASN A 100 -17.69 -20.65 10.67
C ASN A 100 -17.41 -21.19 9.26
N ILE A 101 -17.52 -20.35 8.24
CA ILE A 101 -17.25 -20.72 6.86
C ILE A 101 -15.76 -20.55 6.57
N PRO A 102 -15.04 -21.60 6.13
CA PRO A 102 -13.65 -21.48 5.72
C PRO A 102 -13.49 -20.44 4.61
N VAL A 103 -12.59 -19.47 4.79
CA VAL A 103 -12.41 -18.36 3.84
C VAL A 103 -10.96 -17.97 3.71
N MET A 104 -10.57 -17.58 2.48
CA MET A 104 -9.27 -16.95 2.23
C MET A 104 -9.24 -15.54 2.83
N ARG A 105 -8.30 -15.31 3.76
CA ARG A 105 -8.07 -14.00 4.38
C ARG A 105 -6.86 -13.31 3.75
N ARG A 106 -6.81 -12.00 3.88
CA ARG A 106 -5.59 -11.21 3.66
C ARG A 106 -5.04 -10.84 5.01
N VAL A 107 -4.00 -11.52 5.43
CA VAL A 107 -3.37 -11.35 6.74
C VAL A 107 -2.12 -10.49 6.62
N HIS A 108 -1.89 -9.64 7.61
CA HIS A 108 -0.70 -8.83 7.74
C HIS A 108 -0.21 -8.92 9.18
N PRO A 109 0.81 -9.74 9.45
CA PRO A 109 1.33 -9.92 10.80
C PRO A 109 1.87 -8.63 11.40
N GLU A 110 1.88 -8.56 12.72
CA GLU A 110 2.58 -7.52 13.45
C GLU A 110 4.10 -7.67 13.27
N PRO A 111 4.85 -6.57 13.08
CA PRO A 111 6.30 -6.61 13.03
C PRO A 111 6.90 -7.22 14.31
N ASP A 112 7.98 -7.97 14.15
CA ASP A 112 8.65 -8.55 15.31
C ASP A 112 9.33 -7.48 16.20
N THR A 113 9.56 -7.84 17.48
CA THR A 113 10.10 -6.90 18.48
C THR A 113 11.53 -6.44 18.20
N PHE A 114 12.33 -7.24 17.49
CA PHE A 114 13.70 -6.88 17.13
C PHE A 114 13.69 -5.81 16.03
N THR A 115 12.88 -6.03 14.99
CA THR A 115 12.66 -5.07 13.91
C THR A 115 12.12 -3.72 14.42
N LEU A 116 11.14 -3.75 15.33
CA LEU A 116 10.59 -2.54 15.94
C LEU A 116 11.62 -1.77 16.79
N ARG A 117 12.53 -2.47 17.49
CA ARG A 117 13.63 -1.82 18.24
C ARG A 117 14.62 -1.15 17.30
N ASN A 118 15.02 -1.82 16.22
CA ASN A 118 15.93 -1.25 15.23
C ASN A 118 15.32 -0.01 14.56
N LEU A 119 14.03 -0.08 14.21
CA LEU A 119 13.29 1.08 13.71
C LEU A 119 13.34 2.24 14.71
N ALA A 120 13.07 1.98 15.99
CA ALA A 120 13.07 3.00 17.01
C ALA A 120 14.46 3.63 17.24
N GLU A 121 15.53 2.85 17.14
CA GLU A 121 16.91 3.34 17.24
C GLU A 121 17.23 4.25 16.05
N LEU A 122 16.90 3.84 14.84
CA LEU A 122 17.12 4.63 13.63
C LEU A 122 16.33 5.95 13.67
N VAL A 123 15.03 5.91 13.99
CA VAL A 123 14.20 7.12 14.07
C VAL A 123 14.73 8.11 15.10
N ARG A 124 15.20 7.62 16.27
CA ARG A 124 15.79 8.47 17.31
C ARG A 124 17.15 9.05 16.89
N SER A 125 17.96 8.31 16.12
CA SER A 125 19.22 8.84 15.59
C SER A 125 19.01 10.00 14.61
N LEU A 126 17.84 10.05 13.95
CA LEU A 126 17.39 11.16 13.11
C LEU A 126 16.79 12.34 13.91
N GLY A 127 16.83 12.30 15.26
CA GLY A 127 16.32 13.35 16.13
C GLY A 127 14.82 13.32 16.33
N LEU A 128 14.13 12.28 15.89
CA LEU A 128 12.69 12.12 16.06
C LEU A 128 12.36 11.29 17.30
N SER A 129 11.20 11.55 17.91
CA SER A 129 10.76 10.84 19.11
C SER A 129 10.00 9.56 18.73
N LEU A 130 10.48 8.42 19.25
CA LEU A 130 9.79 7.14 19.16
C LEU A 130 10.11 6.29 20.41
N PRO A 131 9.13 5.62 21.05
CA PRO A 131 9.39 4.69 22.14
C PRO A 131 10.39 3.60 21.75
N ARG A 132 11.09 3.02 22.74
CA ARG A 132 12.07 1.94 22.47
C ARG A 132 11.46 0.71 21.84
N LEU A 133 10.21 0.41 22.16
CA LEU A 133 9.37 -0.60 21.51
C LEU A 133 8.07 0.09 21.10
N PRO A 134 8.00 0.61 19.88
CA PRO A 134 6.81 1.31 19.43
C PRO A 134 5.66 0.34 19.18
N ASP A 135 4.49 0.76 19.57
CA ASP A 135 3.22 0.17 19.19
C ASP A 135 2.67 0.85 17.92
N ARG A 136 1.57 0.34 17.41
CA ARG A 136 0.91 0.88 16.23
C ARG A 136 0.50 2.35 16.39
N ALA A 137 0.05 2.76 17.57
CA ALA A 137 -0.32 4.15 17.87
C ALA A 137 0.89 5.09 17.80
N SER A 138 2.04 4.65 18.32
CA SER A 138 3.30 5.40 18.23
C SER A 138 3.78 5.55 16.79
N LEU A 139 3.63 4.50 15.96
CA LEU A 139 3.95 4.57 14.54
C LEU A 139 3.00 5.53 13.79
N GLN A 140 1.71 5.50 14.09
CA GLN A 140 0.73 6.43 13.53
C GLN A 140 1.07 7.88 13.88
N GLN A 141 1.44 8.16 15.13
CA GLN A 141 1.89 9.49 15.55
C GLN A 141 3.17 9.94 14.83
N LEU A 142 4.15 9.05 14.70
CA LEU A 142 5.38 9.34 13.94
C LEU A 142 5.07 9.71 12.49
N LEU A 143 4.29 8.89 11.79
CA LEU A 143 3.89 9.13 10.39
C LEU A 143 3.13 10.45 10.24
N GLY A 144 2.23 10.75 11.19
CA GLY A 144 1.53 12.03 11.23
C GLY A 144 2.45 13.24 11.46
N ALA A 145 3.45 13.10 12.33
CA ALA A 145 4.38 14.17 12.66
C ALA A 145 5.34 14.53 11.51
N VAL A 146 5.71 13.55 10.68
CA VAL A 146 6.63 13.77 9.53
C VAL A 146 5.91 14.14 8.24
N LYS A 147 4.59 14.07 8.21
CA LYS A 147 3.80 14.35 7.01
C LYS A 147 4.08 15.77 6.47
N GLY A 148 4.45 15.84 5.19
CA GLY A 148 4.78 17.11 4.53
C GLY A 148 6.15 17.72 4.89
N THR A 149 7.00 17.01 5.64
CA THR A 149 8.39 17.41 5.91
C THR A 149 9.34 16.76 4.91
N ASP A 150 10.59 17.25 4.82
CA ASP A 150 11.63 16.68 3.95
C ASP A 150 12.00 15.24 4.33
N SER A 151 11.84 14.87 5.60
CA SER A 151 12.09 13.52 6.09
C SER A 151 10.90 12.56 5.88
N SER A 152 9.76 13.04 5.38
CA SER A 152 8.55 12.21 5.20
C SER A 152 8.85 10.95 4.40
N LEU A 153 9.45 11.08 3.21
CA LEU A 153 9.74 9.93 2.35
C LEU A 153 10.66 8.92 3.04
N ALA A 154 11.77 9.38 3.64
CA ALA A 154 12.73 8.50 4.31
C ALA A 154 12.07 7.73 5.47
N ILE A 155 11.31 8.41 6.32
CA ILE A 155 10.63 7.78 7.46
C ILE A 155 9.55 6.80 7.00
N ASN A 156 8.72 7.17 6.01
CA ASN A 156 7.71 6.25 5.47
C ASN A 156 8.35 4.99 4.88
N LEU A 157 9.48 5.10 4.16
CA LEU A 157 10.21 3.94 3.63
C LEU A 157 10.80 3.06 4.74
N VAL A 158 11.37 3.64 5.79
CA VAL A 158 11.93 2.88 6.91
C VAL A 158 10.81 2.15 7.68
N VAL A 159 9.68 2.81 7.91
CA VAL A 159 8.50 2.18 8.51
C VAL A 159 7.97 1.07 7.62
N LEU A 160 7.83 1.28 6.30
CA LEU A 160 7.41 0.23 5.36
C LEU A 160 8.34 -0.99 5.41
N ARG A 161 9.67 -0.77 5.39
CA ARG A 161 10.68 -1.84 5.44
C ARG A 161 10.68 -2.61 6.76
N SER A 162 10.14 -2.02 7.83
CA SER A 162 9.96 -2.69 9.11
C SER A 162 8.68 -3.52 9.22
N MET A 163 7.76 -3.37 8.27
CA MET A 163 6.52 -4.15 8.24
C MET A 163 6.74 -5.53 7.62
N GLU A 164 6.01 -6.51 8.16
CA GLU A 164 5.88 -7.80 7.50
C GLU A 164 5.10 -7.67 6.17
N LYS A 165 5.26 -8.62 5.26
CA LYS A 165 4.48 -8.65 4.04
C LYS A 165 3.08 -9.20 4.30
N ALA A 166 2.07 -8.58 3.73
CA ALA A 166 0.72 -9.14 3.72
C ALA A 166 0.66 -10.39 2.83
N GLN A 167 -0.06 -11.43 3.27
CA GLN A 167 -0.17 -12.73 2.60
C GLN A 167 -1.61 -13.20 2.58
N TYR A 168 -1.88 -14.20 1.72
CA TYR A 168 -3.15 -14.91 1.73
C TYR A 168 -3.05 -16.15 2.61
N SER A 169 -3.97 -16.28 3.55
CA SER A 169 -3.99 -17.38 4.52
C SER A 169 -5.38 -17.58 5.09
N PRO A 170 -5.80 -18.80 5.48
CA PRO A 170 -7.02 -18.99 6.25
C PRO A 170 -6.88 -18.63 7.75
N LEU A 171 -5.68 -18.31 8.23
CA LEU A 171 -5.41 -18.05 9.64
C LEU A 171 -6.04 -16.75 10.15
N HIS A 172 -6.42 -16.73 11.44
CA HIS A 172 -6.96 -15.56 12.14
C HIS A 172 -5.82 -14.73 12.75
N ILE A 173 -5.05 -14.05 11.92
CA ILE A 173 -3.93 -13.20 12.36
C ILE A 173 -4.34 -11.72 12.36
N GLY A 174 -5.36 -11.35 11.56
CA GLY A 174 -5.74 -9.97 11.33
C GLY A 174 -4.85 -9.25 10.32
N HIS A 175 -5.09 -7.95 10.16
CA HIS A 175 -4.32 -7.10 9.26
C HIS A 175 -3.77 -5.90 10.03
N TYR A 176 -2.49 -5.96 10.44
CA TYR A 176 -1.86 -4.99 11.33
C TYR A 176 -1.98 -3.54 10.82
N ALA A 177 -1.59 -3.26 9.58
CA ALA A 177 -1.61 -1.90 9.04
C ALA A 177 -3.03 -1.31 8.92
N LEU A 178 -4.06 -2.13 8.68
CA LEU A 178 -5.46 -1.69 8.62
C LEU A 178 -6.15 -1.65 9.98
N ALA A 179 -5.49 -2.10 11.04
CA ALA A 179 -6.09 -2.25 12.37
C ALA A 179 -7.38 -3.10 12.34
N SER A 180 -7.41 -4.14 11.52
CA SER A 180 -8.57 -5.01 11.32
C SER A 180 -8.28 -6.42 11.86
N GLU A 181 -9.19 -6.96 12.66
CA GLU A 181 -9.06 -8.33 13.19
C GLU A 181 -9.44 -9.38 12.14
N LEU A 182 -10.41 -9.05 11.28
CA LEU A 182 -10.92 -9.92 10.23
C LEU A 182 -10.89 -9.17 8.89
N TYR A 183 -9.96 -9.55 8.03
CA TYR A 183 -9.82 -8.92 6.72
C TYR A 183 -9.62 -9.96 5.62
N GLY A 184 -10.32 -9.78 4.53
CA GLY A 184 -10.20 -10.61 3.33
C GLY A 184 -10.43 -9.77 2.08
N HIS A 185 -9.95 -10.20 0.94
CA HIS A 185 -10.20 -9.52 -0.32
C HIS A 185 -11.50 -10.03 -0.95
N PHE A 186 -12.41 -9.11 -1.27
CA PHE A 186 -13.73 -9.39 -1.86
C PHE A 186 -14.02 -8.53 -3.10
N THR A 187 -13.51 -7.32 -3.14
CA THR A 187 -13.97 -6.26 -4.07
C THR A 187 -13.42 -6.33 -5.49
N SER A 188 -12.50 -7.26 -5.81
CA SER A 188 -11.87 -7.34 -7.13
C SER A 188 -11.74 -8.77 -7.68
N PRO A 189 -12.83 -9.53 -7.88
CA PRO A 189 -12.79 -10.95 -8.27
C PRO A 189 -12.34 -11.19 -9.72
N ILE A 190 -12.29 -10.15 -10.57
CA ILE A 190 -11.84 -10.27 -11.96
C ILE A 190 -10.32 -10.49 -12.03
N ARG A 191 -9.56 -9.88 -11.11
CA ARG A 191 -8.09 -9.87 -11.13
C ARG A 191 -7.43 -10.58 -9.95
N ARG A 192 -8.19 -10.95 -8.91
CA ARG A 192 -7.66 -11.63 -7.72
C ARG A 192 -8.41 -12.93 -7.47
N TYR A 193 -7.70 -14.04 -7.50
CA TYR A 193 -8.29 -15.36 -7.26
C TYR A 193 -8.85 -15.51 -5.82
N ALA A 194 -8.20 -14.88 -4.84
CA ALA A 194 -8.69 -14.85 -3.46
C ALA A 194 -10.11 -14.30 -3.36
N ASP A 195 -10.39 -13.18 -4.05
CA ASP A 195 -11.74 -12.58 -4.09
C ASP A 195 -12.76 -13.53 -4.70
N LEU A 196 -12.39 -14.25 -5.76
CA LEU A 196 -13.29 -15.23 -6.38
C LEU A 196 -13.65 -16.36 -5.41
N LEU A 197 -12.69 -16.83 -4.59
CA LEU A 197 -12.98 -17.83 -3.55
C LEU A 197 -13.94 -17.29 -2.49
N VAL A 198 -13.75 -16.04 -2.07
CA VAL A 198 -14.65 -15.36 -1.11
C VAL A 198 -16.05 -15.18 -1.70
N HIS A 199 -16.17 -14.79 -2.99
CA HIS A 199 -17.45 -14.70 -3.69
C HIS A 199 -18.18 -16.05 -3.73
N ARG A 200 -17.48 -17.13 -4.01
CA ARG A 200 -18.05 -18.49 -4.02
C ARG A 200 -18.59 -18.90 -2.64
N ALA A 201 -17.79 -18.65 -1.59
CA ALA A 201 -18.19 -18.93 -0.22
C ALA A 201 -19.43 -18.11 0.18
N LEU A 202 -19.44 -16.81 -0.16
CA LEU A 202 -20.59 -15.94 0.12
C LEU A 202 -21.84 -16.34 -0.67
N ASP A 203 -21.73 -16.73 -1.93
CA ASP A 203 -22.87 -17.21 -2.74
C ASP A 203 -23.49 -18.47 -2.15
N CYS A 204 -22.67 -19.43 -1.69
CA CYS A 204 -23.16 -20.61 -0.99
C CYS A 204 -23.90 -20.27 0.31
N TYR A 205 -23.32 -19.37 1.10
CA TYR A 205 -23.96 -18.91 2.32
C TYR A 205 -25.34 -18.28 2.04
N LEU A 206 -25.40 -17.36 1.08
CA LEU A 206 -26.64 -16.64 0.74
C LEU A 206 -27.73 -17.54 0.16
N ARG A 207 -27.36 -18.61 -0.52
CA ARG A 207 -28.30 -19.61 -1.07
C ARG A 207 -28.71 -20.69 -0.07
N GLY A 208 -28.11 -20.70 1.12
CA GLY A 208 -28.34 -21.75 2.12
C GLY A 208 -27.77 -23.13 1.70
N ASN A 209 -26.84 -23.18 0.77
CA ASN A 209 -26.29 -24.40 0.16
C ASN A 209 -24.92 -24.77 0.72
N LEU A 210 -24.65 -24.55 1.99
CA LEU A 210 -23.35 -24.85 2.59
C LEU A 210 -23.02 -26.35 2.54
N GLU A 211 -24.03 -27.23 2.70
CA GLU A 211 -23.86 -28.67 2.58
C GLU A 211 -23.51 -29.12 1.15
N ALA A 212 -24.18 -28.54 0.14
CA ALA A 212 -23.90 -28.82 -1.27
C ALA A 212 -22.60 -28.15 -1.74
N GLY A 213 -22.12 -27.14 -1.03
CA GLY A 213 -20.84 -26.46 -1.28
C GLY A 213 -19.61 -27.26 -0.84
N HIS A 214 -19.78 -28.29 -0.02
CA HIS A 214 -18.68 -29.10 0.51
C HIS A 214 -17.77 -29.73 -0.57
N ASP A 215 -18.34 -30.08 -1.72
CA ASP A 215 -17.58 -30.77 -2.78
C ASP A 215 -16.64 -29.85 -3.56
N TRP A 216 -16.81 -28.52 -3.49
CA TRP A 216 -16.01 -27.56 -4.25
C TRP A 216 -15.46 -26.38 -3.40
N MET A 217 -15.93 -26.21 -2.16
CA MET A 217 -15.35 -25.24 -1.25
C MET A 217 -14.08 -25.82 -0.63
N PRO A 218 -12.93 -25.14 -0.78
CA PRO A 218 -11.68 -25.60 -0.18
C PRO A 218 -11.79 -25.64 1.35
N ASP A 219 -11.26 -26.68 1.95
CA ASP A 219 -11.05 -26.73 3.39
C ASP A 219 -9.87 -25.84 3.82
N ASN A 220 -9.63 -25.71 5.14
CA ASN A 220 -8.55 -24.85 5.65
C ASN A 220 -7.16 -25.28 5.17
N GLN A 221 -6.90 -26.58 4.96
CA GLN A 221 -5.61 -27.05 4.45
C GLN A 221 -5.43 -26.68 2.99
N GLN A 222 -6.45 -26.90 2.18
CA GLN A 222 -6.47 -26.50 0.77
C GLN A 222 -6.36 -24.97 0.61
N LEU A 223 -7.06 -24.21 1.46
CA LEU A 223 -6.93 -22.74 1.50
C LEU A 223 -5.51 -22.31 1.86
N ALA A 224 -4.83 -23.00 2.78
CA ALA A 224 -3.44 -22.70 3.11
C ALA A 224 -2.50 -22.95 1.92
N ASP A 225 -2.69 -24.04 1.19
CA ASP A 225 -1.90 -24.35 -0.01
C ASP A 225 -2.15 -23.34 -1.13
N ILE A 226 -3.41 -23.03 -1.40
CA ILE A 226 -3.81 -21.99 -2.36
C ILE A 226 -3.23 -20.63 -1.94
N GLY A 227 -3.34 -20.27 -0.65
CA GLY A 227 -2.84 -19.01 -0.10
C GLY A 227 -1.35 -18.81 -0.35
N ARG A 228 -0.53 -19.85 -0.10
CA ARG A 228 0.91 -19.83 -0.41
C ARG A 228 1.17 -19.63 -1.90
N HIS A 229 0.44 -20.34 -2.74
CA HIS A 229 0.61 -20.25 -4.19
C HIS A 229 0.25 -18.86 -4.73
N ILE A 230 -0.91 -18.32 -4.35
CA ILE A 230 -1.33 -17.00 -4.86
C ILE A 230 -0.51 -15.85 -4.27
N THR A 231 0.00 -15.97 -3.03
CA THR A 231 0.97 -15.02 -2.47
C THR A 231 2.27 -15.02 -3.29
N PHE A 232 2.82 -16.20 -3.57
CA PHE A 232 4.02 -16.33 -4.41
C PHE A 232 3.83 -15.74 -5.81
N THR A 233 2.69 -16.02 -6.46
CA THR A 233 2.43 -15.49 -7.82
C THR A 233 2.18 -13.98 -7.81
N GLU A 234 1.55 -13.43 -6.76
CA GLU A 234 1.40 -11.99 -6.56
C GLU A 234 2.76 -11.31 -6.41
N GLU A 235 3.64 -11.84 -5.56
CA GLU A 235 5.00 -11.32 -5.37
C GLU A 235 5.81 -11.34 -6.68
N ARG A 236 5.77 -12.44 -7.41
CA ARG A 236 6.43 -12.54 -8.73
C ARG A 236 5.93 -11.50 -9.73
N ALA A 237 4.62 -11.28 -9.78
CA ALA A 237 4.03 -10.28 -10.67
C ALA A 237 4.49 -8.87 -10.28
N ALA A 238 4.47 -8.53 -8.98
CA ALA A 238 4.92 -7.25 -8.46
C ALA A 238 6.42 -7.01 -8.70
N ASP A 239 7.26 -8.03 -8.51
CA ASP A 239 8.70 -7.94 -8.76
C ASP A 239 8.99 -7.74 -10.25
N SER A 240 8.29 -8.48 -11.13
CA SER A 240 8.43 -8.33 -12.58
C SER A 240 8.01 -6.94 -13.07
N GLU A 241 6.93 -6.39 -12.52
CA GLU A 241 6.48 -5.02 -12.83
C GLU A 241 7.51 -3.97 -12.37
N ARG A 242 8.05 -4.14 -11.17
CA ARG A 242 9.09 -3.26 -10.63
C ARG A 242 10.38 -3.30 -11.44
N GLU A 243 10.82 -4.50 -11.82
CA GLU A 243 12.00 -4.70 -12.65
C GLU A 243 11.82 -4.07 -14.03
N LEU A 244 10.69 -4.31 -14.69
CA LEU A 244 10.37 -3.68 -15.97
C LEU A 244 10.37 -2.15 -15.86
N LYS A 245 9.70 -1.59 -14.83
CA LYS A 245 9.69 -0.15 -14.59
C LYS A 245 11.10 0.41 -14.42
N THR A 246 11.95 -0.28 -13.67
CA THR A 246 13.36 0.10 -13.48
C THR A 246 14.13 0.10 -14.80
N VAL A 247 13.98 -0.94 -15.63
CA VAL A 247 14.63 -1.01 -16.95
C VAL A 247 14.19 0.14 -17.84
N LEU A 248 12.89 0.45 -17.89
CA LEU A 248 12.36 1.54 -18.70
C LEU A 248 12.87 2.91 -18.24
N ILE A 249 12.97 3.14 -16.94
CA ILE A 249 13.55 4.38 -16.38
C ILE A 249 15.04 4.47 -16.73
N LEU A 250 15.81 3.38 -16.59
CA LEU A 250 17.22 3.37 -16.92
C LEU A 250 17.47 3.63 -18.41
N GLN A 251 16.64 3.08 -19.31
CA GLN A 251 16.70 3.38 -20.74
C GLN A 251 16.48 4.88 -21.02
N MET A 252 15.50 5.52 -20.35
CA MET A 252 15.25 6.96 -20.46
C MET A 252 16.43 7.79 -19.91
N LEU A 253 17.11 7.31 -18.87
CA LEU A 253 18.23 8.01 -18.23
C LEU A 253 19.57 7.82 -18.95
N ALA A 254 19.69 6.86 -19.86
CA ALA A 254 20.93 6.56 -20.55
C ALA A 254 21.57 7.79 -21.24
N ASP A 255 20.74 8.63 -21.83
CA ASP A 255 21.17 9.88 -22.49
C ASP A 255 21.27 11.08 -21.53
N LYS A 256 21.01 10.87 -20.22
CA LYS A 256 20.99 11.92 -19.18
C LYS A 256 22.12 11.77 -18.16
N VAL A 257 23.12 10.94 -18.45
CA VAL A 257 24.28 10.76 -17.59
C VAL A 257 25.03 12.08 -17.40
N GLY A 258 25.34 12.43 -16.15
CA GLY A 258 25.97 13.71 -15.76
C GLY A 258 24.98 14.83 -15.41
N GLN A 259 23.66 14.56 -15.45
CA GLN A 259 22.66 15.52 -14.97
C GLN A 259 22.43 15.36 -13.47
N ASP A 260 22.19 16.47 -12.78
CA ASP A 260 21.83 16.49 -11.37
C ASP A 260 20.41 15.96 -11.16
N MET A 261 20.20 15.24 -10.07
CA MET A 261 18.91 14.67 -9.70
C MET A 261 18.61 14.93 -8.23
N ASP A 262 17.39 15.42 -7.95
CA ASP A 262 16.90 15.58 -6.56
C ASP A 262 16.56 14.22 -5.96
N CYS A 263 17.28 13.86 -4.88
CA CYS A 263 17.19 12.57 -4.24
C CYS A 263 17.03 12.69 -2.72
N VAL A 264 16.52 11.62 -2.12
CA VAL A 264 16.46 11.43 -0.67
C VAL A 264 17.35 10.24 -0.30
N VAL A 265 18.14 10.38 0.76
CA VAL A 265 18.89 9.26 1.32
C VAL A 265 17.93 8.25 1.93
N THR A 266 18.01 7.01 1.48
CA THR A 266 17.12 5.90 1.88
C THR A 266 17.85 4.78 2.64
N GLY A 267 19.19 4.82 2.65
CA GLY A 267 20.00 3.85 3.36
C GLY A 267 21.46 4.24 3.47
N LEU A 268 22.11 3.75 4.51
CA LEU A 268 23.53 3.95 4.77
C LEU A 268 24.22 2.59 4.88
N THR A 269 25.39 2.45 4.27
CA THR A 269 26.20 1.25 4.31
C THR A 269 27.68 1.60 4.47
N ASN A 270 28.51 0.60 4.73
CA ASN A 270 29.97 0.77 4.83
C ASN A 270 30.68 1.04 3.49
N PHE A 271 29.97 0.95 2.36
CA PHE A 271 30.51 1.19 1.02
C PHE A 271 29.86 2.38 0.30
N GLY A 272 28.79 2.97 0.85
CA GLY A 272 28.13 4.12 0.27
C GLY A 272 26.75 4.42 0.85
N ILE A 273 26.07 5.35 0.25
CA ILE A 273 24.72 5.76 0.58
C ILE A 273 23.75 5.36 -0.54
N PHE A 274 22.60 4.81 -0.17
CA PHE A 274 21.49 4.63 -1.08
C PHE A 274 20.65 5.90 -1.13
N VAL A 275 20.35 6.32 -2.36
CA VAL A 275 19.54 7.52 -2.62
C VAL A 275 18.40 7.17 -3.56
N GLN A 276 17.22 7.73 -3.30
CA GLN A 276 16.06 7.53 -4.16
C GLN A 276 15.64 8.86 -4.79
N SER A 277 15.46 8.86 -6.11
CA SER A 277 14.95 10.03 -6.83
C SER A 277 13.51 10.34 -6.40
N ARG A 278 13.25 11.58 -5.99
CA ARG A 278 11.91 12.05 -5.62
C ARG A 278 10.93 11.98 -6.80
N LYS A 279 11.41 12.25 -8.02
CA LYS A 279 10.59 12.28 -9.22
C LYS A 279 10.36 10.90 -9.83
N LEU A 280 11.40 10.08 -9.93
CA LEU A 280 11.36 8.83 -10.67
C LEU A 280 11.17 7.60 -9.78
N GLY A 281 11.34 7.73 -8.47
CA GLY A 281 11.25 6.63 -7.51
C GLY A 281 12.35 5.57 -7.66
N ILE A 282 13.34 5.76 -8.55
CA ILE A 282 14.46 4.85 -8.73
C ILE A 282 15.48 5.05 -7.63
N GLU A 283 16.04 3.94 -7.11
CA GLU A 283 17.12 3.95 -6.13
C GLU A 283 18.47 3.76 -6.82
N GLY A 284 19.47 4.48 -6.33
CA GLY A 284 20.85 4.40 -6.78
C GLY A 284 21.82 4.38 -5.60
N LEU A 285 23.05 3.92 -5.85
CA LEU A 285 24.14 3.92 -4.88
C LEU A 285 25.13 5.04 -5.22
N VAL A 286 25.43 5.90 -4.26
CA VAL A 286 26.57 6.83 -4.27
C VAL A 286 27.67 6.21 -3.42
N GLN A 287 28.81 5.89 -4.02
CA GLN A 287 29.92 5.28 -3.31
C GLN A 287 30.58 6.28 -2.36
N LEU A 288 31.20 5.80 -1.27
CA LEU A 288 31.91 6.67 -0.31
C LEU A 288 32.97 7.55 -0.97
N ALA A 289 33.63 7.04 -2.00
CA ALA A 289 34.66 7.78 -2.74
C ALA A 289 34.10 8.99 -3.51
N ASP A 290 32.81 8.97 -3.83
CA ASP A 290 32.13 10.01 -4.61
C ASP A 290 31.45 11.07 -3.71
N LEU A 291 31.48 10.89 -2.38
CA LEU A 291 30.89 11.84 -1.42
C LEU A 291 31.72 13.09 -1.14
N GLY A 292 32.83 13.26 -1.85
CA GLY A 292 33.73 14.42 -1.72
C GLY A 292 35.02 14.10 -0.96
N PRO A 293 35.87 15.14 -0.67
CA PRO A 293 37.21 14.96 -0.13
C PRO A 293 37.27 14.56 1.34
N ASP A 294 36.15 14.53 2.05
CA ASP A 294 36.12 14.21 3.47
C ASP A 294 36.30 12.71 3.72
N GLN A 295 36.83 12.36 4.91
CA GLN A 295 36.96 10.98 5.34
C GLN A 295 35.66 10.53 5.97
N TRP A 296 34.78 9.85 5.19
CA TRP A 296 33.55 9.30 5.65
C TRP A 296 33.75 7.96 6.36
N GLN A 297 33.18 7.81 7.54
CA GLN A 297 33.16 6.54 8.28
C GLN A 297 31.73 6.11 8.58
N TYR A 298 31.40 4.87 8.20
CA TYR A 298 30.11 4.28 8.54
C TYR A 298 30.13 3.83 10.00
N ASN A 299 29.16 4.32 10.77
CA ASN A 299 28.93 3.87 12.14
C ASN A 299 27.61 3.07 12.20
N PRO A 300 27.64 1.73 12.36
CA PRO A 300 26.44 0.91 12.37
C PRO A 300 25.54 1.11 13.59
N LYS A 301 25.97 1.93 14.56
CA LYS A 301 25.22 2.21 15.80
C LYS A 301 24.54 3.58 15.80
N HIS A 302 24.78 4.40 14.81
CA HIS A 302 24.24 5.76 14.70
C HIS A 302 23.82 6.06 13.27
#